data_5bdc8393061279621b24327b5c4b78bc
#
_entry.id   5bdc8393061279621b24327b5c4b78bc
#
_cell.length_a   1.000
_cell.length_b   1.000
_cell.length_c   1.000
_cell.angle_alpha   90.00
_cell.angle_beta   90.00
_cell.angle_gamma   90.00
#
_symmetry.space_group_name_H-M   'P 1'
#
loop_
_entity.id
_entity.type
_entity.pdbx_description
1 polymer ?
#
loop_
_entity_poly.entity_id
_entity_poly.type
_entity_poly.pdbx_seq_one_letter_code
_entity_poly.pdbx_strand_id
1 'polypeptide(L)'
;MKAIKILAAAFMASMFMSCGTTTGESVKVNVERPSSAQVDSVSYLLGVNFGSMIKGNNFAETLDELNMSELKKGMQDFLAAEGSPYEENFGEQFKINPSVINQLFNSYITKRQEYKAAVNLAKEVSFLADNAKKDGVQTTESGLQYRMVNEGAEYKVQPQDTVWVTYKGTLIDGTVFDQNDSTKFVANRVIKGWTEGLGLLGEDGEATFYIPAELAYGERGNRGIAPNSTLIFDVKVHKIGKFVE
;
A
#
# COMPACT_ATOMS: atom_id res chain seq x y z
N MET A 1 -24.45 -1.73 -12.51
CA MET A 1 -24.23 -1.18 -13.86
C MET A 1 -25.06 0.09 -14.00
N LYS A 2 -24.43 1.27 -13.86
CA LYS A 2 -25.11 2.56 -14.09
C LYS A 2 -24.73 3.04 -15.47
N ALA A 3 -25.74 3.17 -16.35
CA ALA A 3 -25.57 3.65 -17.72
C ALA A 3 -25.25 5.15 -17.69
N ILE A 4 -24.15 5.53 -18.31
CA ILE A 4 -23.78 6.92 -18.57
C ILE A 4 -24.60 7.37 -19.79
N LYS A 5 -25.54 8.28 -19.59
CA LYS A 5 -26.24 8.97 -20.65
C LYS A 5 -25.32 10.08 -21.18
N ILE A 6 -24.82 9.92 -22.39
CA ILE A 6 -24.15 10.98 -23.13
C ILE A 6 -25.22 11.90 -23.70
N LEU A 7 -25.27 13.12 -23.19
CA LEU A 7 -26.12 14.20 -23.73
C LEU A 7 -25.29 14.98 -24.74
N ALA A 8 -25.56 14.83 -25.98
CA ALA A 8 -25.02 15.67 -27.04
C ALA A 8 -25.74 17.03 -27.03
N ALA A 9 -25.04 18.09 -26.66
CA ALA A 9 -25.48 19.46 -26.86
C ALA A 9 -24.52 20.13 -27.84
N ALA A 10 -24.99 20.31 -29.07
CA ALA A 10 -24.36 21.13 -30.05
C ALA A 10 -24.48 22.61 -29.67
N PHE A 11 -23.40 23.31 -29.45
CA PHE A 11 -23.38 24.78 -29.39
C PHE A 11 -22.32 25.30 -30.36
N MET A 12 -22.80 25.88 -31.47
CA MET A 12 -21.99 26.72 -32.37
C MET A 12 -21.73 28.04 -31.65
N ALA A 13 -20.47 28.39 -31.48
CA ALA A 13 -20.05 29.76 -31.24
C ALA A 13 -18.76 30.01 -31.98
N SER A 14 -18.89 30.65 -33.15
CA SER A 14 -17.80 31.25 -33.90
C SER A 14 -17.32 32.50 -33.17
N MET A 15 -16.06 32.53 -32.69
CA MET A 15 -15.37 33.77 -32.37
C MET A 15 -14.06 33.82 -33.14
N PHE A 16 -14.05 34.70 -34.13
CA PHE A 16 -12.85 35.18 -34.78
C PHE A 16 -12.09 36.10 -33.82
N MET A 17 -10.85 35.76 -33.49
CA MET A 17 -9.89 36.74 -32.99
C MET A 17 -8.68 36.75 -33.94
N SER A 18 -8.65 37.80 -34.73
CA SER A 18 -7.51 38.15 -35.57
C SER A 18 -6.45 38.81 -34.73
N CYS A 19 -5.21 38.34 -34.79
CA CYS A 19 -4.05 39.17 -34.43
C CYS A 19 -2.84 38.80 -35.27
N GLY A 20 -2.37 39.77 -36.01
CA GLY A 20 -0.98 40.00 -36.40
C GLY A 20 -0.42 39.27 -37.63
N THR A 21 -0.35 40.01 -38.71
CA THR A 21 0.38 39.85 -39.97
C THR A 21 1.75 39.16 -39.88
N THR A 22 1.85 37.98 -40.51
CA THR A 22 3.02 37.55 -41.29
C THR A 22 2.51 36.77 -42.50
N THR A 23 2.97 37.17 -43.70
CA THR A 23 2.61 36.59 -44.98
C THR A 23 3.15 35.15 -45.11
N GLY A 24 2.32 34.19 -44.72
CA GLY A 24 2.47 32.76 -44.99
C GLY A 24 1.09 32.23 -45.27
N GLU A 25 0.92 31.48 -46.37
CA GLU A 25 -0.33 30.80 -46.72
C GLU A 25 -0.85 30.05 -45.52
N SER A 26 -1.99 30.48 -44.96
CA SER A 26 -2.64 29.78 -43.85
C SER A 26 -3.19 28.46 -44.36
N VAL A 27 -2.52 27.37 -44.03
CA VAL A 27 -3.04 26.02 -44.23
C VAL A 27 -4.36 25.91 -43.47
N LYS A 28 -5.49 25.85 -44.18
CA LYS A 28 -6.79 25.60 -43.56
C LYS A 28 -6.82 24.16 -43.07
N VAL A 29 -6.58 23.99 -41.76
CA VAL A 29 -6.74 22.69 -41.09
C VAL A 29 -8.24 22.47 -40.92
N ASN A 30 -8.79 21.46 -41.61
CA ASN A 30 -10.21 21.12 -41.60
C ASN A 30 -10.54 20.01 -40.60
N VAL A 31 -9.82 20.00 -39.47
CA VAL A 31 -9.98 19.02 -38.36
C VAL A 31 -10.21 19.77 -37.06
N GLU A 32 -11.22 19.36 -36.30
CA GLU A 32 -11.51 19.94 -35.00
C GLU A 32 -10.39 19.61 -33.99
N ARG A 33 -10.04 20.60 -33.20
CA ARG A 33 -9.13 20.37 -32.05
C ARG A 33 -9.85 19.57 -30.96
N PRO A 34 -9.12 18.77 -30.19
CA PRO A 34 -9.71 18.13 -29.01
C PRO A 34 -10.43 19.17 -28.13
N SER A 35 -11.64 18.81 -27.65
CA SER A 35 -12.39 19.66 -26.75
C SER A 35 -11.69 19.76 -25.39
N SER A 36 -11.97 20.80 -24.59
CA SER A 36 -11.45 20.92 -23.23
C SER A 36 -11.78 19.69 -22.38
N ALA A 37 -12.99 19.16 -22.50
CA ALA A 37 -13.41 17.96 -21.79
C ALA A 37 -12.58 16.70 -22.17
N GLN A 38 -12.16 16.58 -23.43
CA GLN A 38 -11.26 15.51 -23.86
C GLN A 38 -9.86 15.71 -23.28
N VAL A 39 -9.35 16.94 -23.31
CA VAL A 39 -8.04 17.29 -22.70
C VAL A 39 -8.04 17.00 -21.20
N ASP A 40 -9.10 17.41 -20.49
CA ASP A 40 -9.25 17.16 -19.04
C ASP A 40 -9.28 15.65 -18.73
N SER A 41 -10.05 14.89 -19.52
CA SER A 41 -10.15 13.45 -19.34
C SER A 41 -8.81 12.73 -19.56
N VAL A 42 -8.09 13.10 -20.61
CA VAL A 42 -6.76 12.53 -20.89
C VAL A 42 -5.76 12.92 -19.80
N SER A 43 -5.76 14.18 -19.38
CA SER A 43 -4.88 14.66 -18.30
C SER A 43 -5.14 13.93 -17.00
N TYR A 44 -6.41 13.70 -16.62
CA TYR A 44 -6.78 12.92 -15.44
C TYR A 44 -6.26 11.47 -15.52
N LEU A 45 -6.45 10.81 -16.65
CA LEU A 45 -5.99 9.43 -16.85
C LEU A 45 -4.46 9.30 -16.83
N LEU A 46 -3.74 10.28 -17.39
CA LEU A 46 -2.28 10.35 -17.26
C LEU A 46 -1.87 10.46 -15.78
N GLY A 47 -2.57 11.31 -15.02
CA GLY A 47 -2.36 11.43 -13.57
C GLY A 47 -2.61 10.12 -12.82
N VAL A 48 -3.69 9.40 -13.15
CA VAL A 48 -4.00 8.06 -12.56
C VAL A 48 -2.89 7.06 -12.86
N ASN A 49 -2.42 6.99 -14.11
CA ASN A 49 -1.32 6.09 -14.49
C ASN A 49 -0.03 6.43 -13.74
N PHE A 50 0.28 7.71 -13.61
CA PHE A 50 1.46 8.16 -12.90
C PHE A 50 1.37 7.85 -11.39
N GLY A 51 0.20 8.08 -10.77
CA GLY A 51 -0.09 7.68 -9.39
C GLY A 51 0.06 6.17 -9.17
N SER A 52 -0.40 5.36 -10.12
CA SER A 52 -0.21 3.90 -10.09
C SER A 52 1.27 3.50 -10.12
N MET A 53 2.08 4.17 -10.95
CA MET A 53 3.52 3.94 -11.01
C MET A 53 4.21 4.33 -9.69
N ILE A 54 3.86 5.47 -9.10
CA ILE A 54 4.41 5.94 -7.82
C ILE A 54 4.11 4.92 -6.72
N LYS A 55 2.85 4.51 -6.58
CA LYS A 55 2.41 3.56 -5.55
C LYS A 55 2.96 2.16 -5.80
N GLY A 56 2.92 1.68 -7.04
CA GLY A 56 3.40 0.33 -7.40
C GLY A 56 4.90 0.13 -7.19
N ASN A 57 5.70 1.19 -7.25
CA ASN A 57 7.14 1.16 -7.00
C ASN A 57 7.52 1.65 -5.59
N ASN A 58 6.57 1.85 -4.69
CA ASN A 58 6.79 2.31 -3.32
C ASN A 58 7.53 3.65 -3.19
N PHE A 59 7.40 4.56 -4.18
CA PHE A 59 8.01 5.89 -4.10
C PHE A 59 7.33 6.77 -3.07
N ALA A 60 6.00 6.69 -2.97
CA ALA A 60 5.22 7.42 -1.99
C ALA A 60 3.87 6.71 -1.77
N GLU A 61 3.25 6.94 -0.61
CA GLU A 61 1.87 6.53 -0.32
C GLU A 61 0.90 7.67 -0.59
N THR A 62 1.35 8.91 -0.37
CA THR A 62 0.61 10.15 -0.58
C THR A 62 1.46 11.16 -1.36
N LEU A 63 0.83 12.15 -1.98
CA LEU A 63 1.53 13.13 -2.81
C LEU A 63 2.39 14.11 -2.01
N ASP A 64 2.10 14.32 -0.74
CA ASP A 64 2.88 15.18 0.16
C ASP A 64 4.25 14.59 0.53
N GLU A 65 4.45 13.29 0.32
CA GLU A 65 5.77 12.66 0.42
C GLU A 65 6.71 13.02 -0.74
N LEU A 66 6.19 13.66 -1.81
CA LEU A 66 6.95 14.03 -3.01
C LEU A 66 7.00 15.55 -3.20
N ASN A 67 8.08 16.02 -3.79
CA ASN A 67 8.16 17.41 -4.22
C ASN A 67 7.45 17.58 -5.57
N MET A 68 6.17 17.97 -5.52
CA MET A 68 5.32 18.13 -6.71
C MET A 68 5.81 19.23 -7.66
N SER A 69 6.55 20.23 -7.19
CA SER A 69 7.12 21.28 -8.04
C SER A 69 8.29 20.75 -8.87
N GLU A 70 9.17 19.95 -8.27
CA GLU A 70 10.27 19.29 -9.00
C GLU A 70 9.73 18.21 -9.97
N LEU A 71 8.67 17.49 -9.58
CA LEU A 71 8.01 16.53 -10.45
C LEU A 71 7.45 17.21 -11.70
N LYS A 72 6.69 18.29 -11.52
CA LYS A 72 6.15 19.09 -12.62
C LYS A 72 7.25 19.65 -13.50
N LYS A 73 8.33 20.15 -12.88
CA LYS A 73 9.49 20.67 -13.60
C LYS A 73 10.13 19.59 -14.47
N GLY A 74 10.37 18.39 -13.92
CA GLY A 74 10.94 17.28 -14.69
C GLY A 74 10.10 16.90 -15.90
N MET A 75 8.75 16.87 -15.78
CA MET A 75 7.86 16.66 -16.91
C MET A 75 7.97 17.79 -17.96
N GLN A 76 8.05 19.05 -17.52
CA GLN A 76 8.21 20.20 -18.43
C GLN A 76 9.55 20.14 -19.16
N ASP A 77 10.65 19.86 -18.44
CA ASP A 77 11.97 19.74 -19.01
C ASP A 77 12.01 18.62 -20.08
N PHE A 78 11.36 17.48 -19.81
CA PHE A 78 11.30 16.37 -20.77
C PHE A 78 10.48 16.73 -22.04
N LEU A 79 9.36 17.42 -21.88
CA LEU A 79 8.53 17.85 -23.01
C LEU A 79 9.19 18.95 -23.86
N ALA A 80 10.11 19.71 -23.30
CA ALA A 80 10.87 20.74 -23.99
C ALA A 80 12.22 20.25 -24.54
N ALA A 81 12.65 19.05 -24.17
CA ALA A 81 13.93 18.49 -24.63
C ALA A 81 13.93 18.24 -26.15
N GLU A 82 15.06 18.55 -26.78
CA GLU A 82 15.26 18.35 -28.22
C GLU A 82 16.00 17.04 -28.50
N GLY A 83 15.79 16.48 -29.69
CA GLY A 83 16.42 15.23 -30.13
C GLY A 83 15.69 13.98 -29.67
N SER A 84 16.32 12.84 -29.88
CA SER A 84 15.74 11.54 -29.54
C SER A 84 16.20 11.08 -28.14
N PRO A 85 15.28 10.52 -27.31
CA PRO A 85 15.65 9.92 -26.02
C PRO A 85 16.69 8.79 -26.11
N TYR A 86 16.96 8.30 -27.30
CA TYR A 86 17.95 7.24 -27.57
C TYR A 86 19.33 7.78 -27.96
N GLU A 87 19.49 9.09 -28.09
CA GLU A 87 20.79 9.72 -28.37
C GLU A 87 21.65 9.79 -27.09
N GLU A 88 22.96 9.60 -27.28
CA GLU A 88 23.93 9.52 -26.16
C GLU A 88 23.91 10.76 -25.27
N ASN A 89 23.75 11.95 -25.86
CA ASN A 89 23.79 13.23 -25.12
C ASN A 89 22.40 13.72 -24.67
N PHE A 90 21.34 12.99 -24.97
CA PHE A 90 19.97 13.44 -24.65
C PHE A 90 19.81 13.74 -23.15
N GLY A 91 20.45 12.93 -22.31
CA GLY A 91 20.40 13.07 -20.86
C GLY A 91 21.07 14.34 -20.30
N GLU A 92 21.98 14.97 -21.06
CA GLU A 92 22.72 16.16 -20.60
C GLU A 92 21.86 17.43 -20.53
N GLN A 93 20.70 17.42 -21.16
CA GLN A 93 19.73 18.53 -21.14
C GLN A 93 19.01 18.67 -19.80
N PHE A 94 19.09 17.67 -18.92
CA PHE A 94 18.34 17.64 -17.68
C PHE A 94 19.19 18.04 -16.47
N LYS A 95 18.56 18.64 -15.46
CA LYS A 95 19.16 18.95 -14.16
C LYS A 95 19.87 17.75 -13.52
N ILE A 96 19.31 16.56 -13.73
CA ILE A 96 19.86 15.27 -13.31
C ILE A 96 19.77 14.35 -14.52
N ASN A 97 20.90 13.79 -14.95
CA ASN A 97 20.91 12.89 -16.09
C ASN A 97 20.05 11.63 -15.79
N PRO A 98 19.05 11.31 -16.63
CA PRO A 98 18.19 10.14 -16.42
C PRO A 98 18.92 8.80 -16.34
N SER A 99 20.16 8.69 -16.82
CA SER A 99 20.97 7.46 -16.73
C SER A 99 21.21 6.99 -15.29
N VAL A 100 21.19 7.91 -14.31
CA VAL A 100 21.36 7.57 -12.88
C VAL A 100 20.07 7.18 -12.16
N ILE A 101 18.94 7.10 -12.88
CA ILE A 101 17.60 6.91 -12.30
C ILE A 101 17.51 5.67 -11.40
N ASN A 102 18.06 4.54 -11.85
CA ASN A 102 18.01 3.29 -11.09
C ASN A 102 18.79 3.37 -9.77
N GLN A 103 19.96 4.03 -9.79
CA GLN A 103 20.77 4.22 -8.59
C GLN A 103 20.07 5.10 -7.57
N LEU A 104 19.51 6.23 -8.02
CA LEU A 104 18.80 7.17 -7.15
C LEU A 104 17.50 6.54 -6.59
N PHE A 105 16.74 5.86 -7.42
CA PHE A 105 15.50 5.20 -7.00
C PHE A 105 15.77 4.10 -5.98
N ASN A 106 16.72 3.22 -6.24
CA ASN A 106 17.09 2.17 -5.30
C ASN A 106 17.55 2.75 -3.96
N SER A 107 18.44 3.75 -4.00
CA SER A 107 18.91 4.43 -2.79
C SER A 107 17.76 5.09 -2.01
N TYR A 108 16.85 5.77 -2.69
CA TYR A 108 15.70 6.40 -2.08
C TYR A 108 14.74 5.37 -1.42
N ILE A 109 14.39 4.31 -2.15
CA ILE A 109 13.50 3.25 -1.65
C ILE A 109 14.12 2.57 -0.43
N THR A 110 15.41 2.23 -0.49
CA THR A 110 16.13 1.62 0.65
C THR A 110 16.06 2.52 1.89
N LYS A 111 16.44 3.79 1.75
CA LYS A 111 16.39 4.75 2.88
C LYS A 111 14.97 4.94 3.42
N ARG A 112 13.97 4.97 2.55
CA ARG A 112 12.58 5.08 2.96
C ARG A 112 12.12 3.86 3.75
N GLN A 113 12.54 2.67 3.33
CA GLN A 113 12.24 1.42 4.04
C GLN A 113 12.94 1.35 5.40
N GLU A 114 14.23 1.70 5.46
CA GLU A 114 15.00 1.78 6.70
C GLU A 114 14.36 2.77 7.70
N TYR A 115 13.98 3.95 7.23
CA TYR A 115 13.30 4.93 8.07
C TYR A 115 11.95 4.42 8.60
N LYS A 116 11.12 3.81 7.73
CA LYS A 116 9.85 3.19 8.16
C LYS A 116 10.06 2.07 9.16
N ALA A 117 11.06 1.23 8.94
CA ALA A 117 11.40 0.15 9.86
C ALA A 117 11.77 0.68 11.24
N ALA A 118 12.60 1.74 11.30
CA ALA A 118 12.99 2.37 12.57
C ALA A 118 11.78 3.01 13.30
N VAL A 119 10.93 3.72 12.55
CA VAL A 119 9.70 4.32 13.11
C VAL A 119 8.76 3.25 13.65
N ASN A 120 8.56 2.15 12.91
CA ASN A 120 7.69 1.06 13.36
C ASN A 120 8.25 0.36 14.59
N LEU A 121 9.55 0.12 14.65
CA LEU A 121 10.19 -0.46 15.85
C LEU A 121 9.99 0.43 17.08
N ALA A 122 10.18 1.74 16.94
CA ALA A 122 9.92 2.68 18.04
C ALA A 122 8.45 2.65 18.49
N LYS A 123 7.51 2.59 17.52
CA LYS A 123 6.08 2.45 17.82
C LYS A 123 5.75 1.12 18.48
N GLU A 124 6.35 0.02 18.03
CA GLU A 124 6.19 -1.31 18.65
C GLU A 124 6.58 -1.29 20.11
N VAL A 125 7.79 -0.81 20.43
CA VAL A 125 8.29 -0.75 21.82
C VAL A 125 7.33 0.03 22.70
N SER A 126 6.91 1.21 22.27
CA SER A 126 5.96 2.03 23.03
C SER A 126 4.59 1.36 23.18
N PHE A 127 4.05 0.86 22.08
CA PHE A 127 2.73 0.23 22.05
C PHE A 127 2.67 -1.00 22.96
N LEU A 128 3.63 -1.92 22.84
CA LEU A 128 3.64 -3.15 23.64
C LEU A 128 3.88 -2.86 25.12
N ALA A 129 4.75 -1.88 25.47
CA ALA A 129 4.95 -1.46 26.85
C ALA A 129 3.68 -0.89 27.50
N ASP A 130 2.89 -0.14 26.75
CA ASP A 130 1.63 0.43 27.23
C ASP A 130 0.50 -0.60 27.20
N ASN A 131 0.49 -1.49 26.21
CA ASN A 131 -0.51 -2.53 26.08
C ASN A 131 -0.42 -3.56 27.22
N ALA A 132 0.80 -3.93 27.64
CA ALA A 132 1.03 -4.84 28.77
C ALA A 132 0.44 -4.35 30.09
N LYS A 133 0.19 -3.04 30.23
CA LYS A 133 -0.40 -2.43 31.44
C LYS A 133 -1.94 -2.46 31.44
N LYS A 134 -2.55 -2.82 30.31
CA LYS A 134 -4.02 -2.82 30.17
C LYS A 134 -4.63 -4.03 30.89
N ASP A 135 -5.79 -3.84 31.45
CA ASP A 135 -6.52 -4.91 32.14
C ASP A 135 -6.81 -6.08 31.20
N GLY A 136 -6.53 -7.29 31.67
CA GLY A 136 -6.75 -8.53 30.93
C GLY A 136 -5.72 -8.85 29.86
N VAL A 137 -4.71 -8.01 29.64
CA VAL A 137 -3.59 -8.31 28.73
C VAL A 137 -2.55 -9.13 29.47
N GLN A 138 -2.13 -10.22 28.86
CA GLN A 138 -1.06 -11.10 29.32
C GLN A 138 0.08 -11.12 28.31
N THR A 139 1.30 -11.37 28.78
CA THR A 139 2.50 -11.44 27.93
C THR A 139 3.17 -12.80 28.14
N THR A 140 3.48 -13.49 27.07
CA THR A 140 4.22 -14.76 27.09
C THR A 140 5.74 -14.53 27.13
N GLU A 141 6.51 -15.60 27.33
CA GLU A 141 7.98 -15.55 27.32
C GLU A 141 8.56 -15.09 25.96
N SER A 142 7.88 -15.36 24.86
CA SER A 142 8.28 -14.92 23.51
C SER A 142 8.02 -13.44 23.25
N GLY A 143 7.24 -12.77 24.12
CA GLY A 143 6.79 -11.40 23.94
C GLY A 143 5.45 -11.26 23.23
N LEU A 144 4.78 -12.37 22.84
CA LEU A 144 3.41 -12.32 22.39
C LEU A 144 2.53 -11.75 23.51
N GLN A 145 1.72 -10.74 23.19
CA GLN A 145 0.69 -10.27 24.11
C GLN A 145 -0.69 -10.73 23.63
N TYR A 146 -1.55 -11.04 24.58
CA TYR A 146 -2.91 -11.45 24.25
C TYR A 146 -3.91 -11.00 25.31
N ARG A 147 -5.13 -10.78 24.86
CA ARG A 147 -6.28 -10.60 25.75
C ARG A 147 -7.28 -11.70 25.47
N MET A 148 -7.46 -12.58 26.46
CA MET A 148 -8.42 -13.67 26.36
C MET A 148 -9.85 -13.13 26.48
N VAL A 149 -10.73 -13.51 25.55
CA VAL A 149 -12.17 -13.26 25.61
C VAL A 149 -12.86 -14.53 26.08
N ASN A 150 -12.52 -15.67 25.49
CA ASN A 150 -13.00 -16.99 25.86
C ASN A 150 -11.93 -18.04 25.55
N GLU A 151 -11.59 -18.89 26.48
CA GLU A 151 -10.60 -19.95 26.27
C GLU A 151 -11.09 -21.06 25.33
N GLY A 152 -12.42 -21.21 25.21
CA GLY A 152 -13.02 -22.32 24.48
C GLY A 152 -12.93 -23.67 25.19
N ALA A 153 -13.02 -24.74 24.43
CA ALA A 153 -12.96 -26.11 24.95
C ALA A 153 -11.63 -26.43 25.64
N GLU A 154 -11.63 -27.46 26.49
CA GLU A 154 -10.45 -27.91 27.24
C GLU A 154 -9.28 -28.29 26.35
N TYR A 155 -9.55 -28.99 25.22
CA TYR A 155 -8.52 -29.33 24.24
C TYR A 155 -8.05 -28.06 23.52
N LYS A 156 -6.77 -27.74 23.68
CA LYS A 156 -6.13 -26.59 23.02
C LYS A 156 -5.52 -27.00 21.69
N VAL A 157 -5.51 -26.07 20.73
CA VAL A 157 -4.94 -26.27 19.40
C VAL A 157 -3.49 -26.75 19.50
N GLN A 158 -3.20 -27.85 18.82
CA GLN A 158 -1.84 -28.38 18.68
C GLN A 158 -1.21 -27.92 17.35
N PRO A 159 0.13 -27.85 17.24
CA PRO A 159 0.80 -27.32 16.04
C PRO A 159 0.41 -27.98 14.72
N GLN A 160 0.06 -29.23 14.74
CA GLN A 160 -0.31 -29.97 13.51
C GLN A 160 -1.81 -29.98 13.22
N ASP A 161 -2.63 -29.47 14.14
CA ASP A 161 -4.07 -29.39 13.97
C ASP A 161 -4.45 -28.42 12.83
N THR A 162 -5.60 -28.70 12.22
CA THR A 162 -6.25 -27.79 11.31
C THR A 162 -7.33 -27.01 12.04
N VAL A 163 -7.28 -25.70 12.02
CA VAL A 163 -8.28 -24.83 12.67
C VAL A 163 -9.13 -24.10 11.65
N TRP A 164 -10.42 -23.96 11.93
CA TRP A 164 -11.35 -23.08 11.23
C TRP A 164 -11.56 -21.84 12.07
N VAL A 165 -11.28 -20.68 11.50
CA VAL A 165 -11.25 -19.43 12.24
C VAL A 165 -11.95 -18.30 11.50
N THR A 166 -12.53 -17.37 12.26
CA THR A 166 -12.80 -15.99 11.86
C THR A 166 -11.67 -15.13 12.41
N TYR A 167 -11.18 -14.21 11.62
CA TYR A 167 -10.17 -13.26 12.11
C TYR A 167 -10.26 -11.91 11.42
N LYS A 168 -9.74 -10.90 12.12
CA LYS A 168 -9.48 -9.57 11.60
C LYS A 168 -8.10 -9.11 12.04
N GLY A 169 -7.23 -8.84 11.06
CA GLY A 169 -5.88 -8.33 11.26
C GLY A 169 -5.79 -6.83 11.03
N THR A 170 -5.27 -6.11 12.01
CA THR A 170 -5.06 -4.65 11.95
C THR A 170 -3.63 -4.30 12.35
N LEU A 171 -3.16 -3.15 11.84
CA LEU A 171 -1.96 -2.49 12.34
C LEU A 171 -2.29 -1.68 13.62
N ILE A 172 -1.25 -1.14 14.29
CA ILE A 172 -1.40 -0.32 15.50
C ILE A 172 -2.29 0.92 15.27
N ASP A 173 -2.30 1.46 14.06
CA ASP A 173 -3.13 2.62 13.67
C ASP A 173 -4.58 2.26 13.31
N GLY A 174 -4.95 0.99 13.43
CA GLY A 174 -6.29 0.48 13.12
C GLY A 174 -6.50 0.13 11.63
N THR A 175 -5.51 0.30 10.78
CA THR A 175 -5.59 -0.09 9.37
C THR A 175 -5.78 -1.59 9.24
N VAL A 176 -6.89 -2.02 8.64
CA VAL A 176 -7.16 -3.44 8.35
C VAL A 176 -6.29 -3.86 7.17
N PHE A 177 -5.45 -4.88 7.36
CA PHE A 177 -4.62 -5.42 6.28
C PHE A 177 -5.09 -6.79 5.79
N ASP A 178 -5.83 -7.54 6.64
CA ASP A 178 -6.37 -8.85 6.29
C ASP A 178 -7.57 -9.19 7.19
N GLN A 179 -8.57 -9.88 6.64
CA GLN A 179 -9.70 -10.40 7.41
C GLN A 179 -10.40 -11.53 6.65
N ASN A 180 -10.96 -12.47 7.40
CA ASN A 180 -11.77 -13.53 6.82
C ASN A 180 -12.79 -14.05 7.84
N ASP A 181 -14.02 -14.24 7.39
CA ASP A 181 -15.13 -14.69 8.25
C ASP A 181 -15.15 -16.22 8.44
N SER A 182 -14.50 -16.98 7.57
CA SER A 182 -14.36 -18.42 7.70
C SER A 182 -13.26 -18.96 6.78
N THR A 183 -12.12 -19.29 7.37
CA THR A 183 -11.00 -19.91 6.64
C THR A 183 -10.37 -20.99 7.50
N LYS A 184 -9.49 -21.80 6.89
CA LYS A 184 -8.79 -22.86 7.60
C LYS A 184 -7.29 -22.75 7.45
N PHE A 185 -6.57 -23.03 8.52
CA PHE A 185 -5.11 -23.11 8.55
C PHE A 185 -4.63 -24.35 9.29
N VAL A 186 -3.45 -24.86 8.92
CA VAL A 186 -2.69 -25.73 9.81
C VAL A 186 -1.93 -24.84 10.80
N ALA A 187 -2.07 -25.08 12.09
CA ALA A 187 -1.65 -24.17 13.15
C ALA A 187 -0.15 -23.85 13.16
N ASN A 188 0.70 -24.70 12.60
CA ASN A 188 2.15 -24.45 12.46
C ASN A 188 2.56 -23.93 11.07
N ARG A 189 1.61 -23.59 10.20
CA ARG A 189 1.88 -23.04 8.85
C ARG A 189 1.47 -21.58 8.71
N VAL A 190 1.44 -20.89 9.82
CA VAL A 190 1.14 -19.46 9.95
C VAL A 190 2.33 -18.75 10.61
N ILE A 191 2.25 -17.43 10.84
CA ILE A 191 3.30 -16.71 11.57
C ILE A 191 3.45 -17.23 13.01
N LYS A 192 4.64 -17.10 13.59
CA LYS A 192 4.96 -17.68 14.91
C LYS A 192 3.98 -17.23 15.99
N GLY A 193 3.64 -15.95 16.01
CA GLY A 193 2.68 -15.41 16.98
C GLY A 193 1.28 -16.02 16.88
N TRP A 194 0.85 -16.42 15.68
CA TRP A 194 -0.39 -17.18 15.48
C TRP A 194 -0.29 -18.60 15.97
N THR A 195 0.81 -19.31 15.64
CA THR A 195 1.03 -20.69 16.14
C THR A 195 0.98 -20.73 17.65
N GLU A 196 1.63 -19.79 18.31
CA GLU A 196 1.65 -19.68 19.77
C GLU A 196 0.27 -19.28 20.34
N GLY A 197 -0.33 -18.21 19.78
CA GLY A 197 -1.63 -17.70 20.23
C GLY A 197 -2.76 -18.71 20.05
N LEU A 198 -2.81 -19.43 18.93
CA LEU A 198 -3.77 -20.51 18.74
C LEU A 198 -3.65 -21.62 19.77
N GLY A 199 -2.41 -21.93 20.18
CA GLY A 199 -2.15 -22.91 21.25
C GLY A 199 -2.78 -22.58 22.60
N LEU A 200 -3.21 -21.33 22.81
CA LEU A 200 -3.94 -20.89 24.01
C LEU A 200 -5.45 -21.14 23.90
N LEU A 201 -5.97 -21.40 22.68
CA LEU A 201 -7.39 -21.49 22.39
C LEU A 201 -7.86 -22.94 22.19
N GLY A 202 -9.04 -23.24 22.67
CA GLY A 202 -9.82 -24.42 22.31
C GLY A 202 -10.87 -24.12 21.24
N GLU A 203 -11.68 -25.11 20.87
CA GLU A 203 -12.86 -24.90 20.02
C GLU A 203 -13.81 -23.91 20.70
N ASP A 204 -14.36 -22.96 19.93
CA ASP A 204 -15.11 -21.78 20.36
C ASP A 204 -14.27 -20.75 21.17
N GLY A 205 -12.95 -20.90 21.25
CA GLY A 205 -12.05 -19.93 21.87
C GLY A 205 -11.94 -18.64 21.07
N GLU A 206 -11.77 -17.53 21.80
CA GLU A 206 -11.69 -16.18 21.22
C GLU A 206 -10.68 -15.34 22.00
N ALA A 207 -9.78 -14.67 21.27
CA ALA A 207 -8.79 -13.76 21.87
C ALA A 207 -8.37 -12.67 20.89
N THR A 208 -7.84 -11.58 21.44
CA THR A 208 -7.06 -10.59 20.69
C THR A 208 -5.58 -10.87 20.89
N PHE A 209 -4.84 -11.08 19.82
CA PHE A 209 -3.37 -11.22 19.84
C PHE A 209 -2.72 -9.91 19.42
N TYR A 210 -1.68 -9.47 20.14
CA TYR A 210 -0.81 -8.36 19.81
C TYR A 210 0.58 -8.95 19.56
N ILE A 211 0.93 -9.07 18.30
CA ILE A 211 2.06 -9.86 17.84
C ILE A 211 3.23 -8.94 17.51
N PRO A 212 4.35 -8.98 18.26
CA PRO A 212 5.56 -8.27 17.90
C PRO A 212 6.03 -8.64 16.49
N ALA A 213 6.69 -7.74 15.83
CA ALA A 213 7.17 -7.95 14.46
C ALA A 213 8.03 -9.22 14.33
N GLU A 214 8.84 -9.55 15.34
CA GLU A 214 9.73 -10.72 15.37
C GLU A 214 8.99 -12.06 15.34
N LEU A 215 7.76 -12.07 15.84
CA LEU A 215 6.84 -13.22 15.80
C LEU A 215 5.92 -13.18 14.54
N ALA A 216 6.09 -12.19 13.69
CA ALA A 216 5.33 -11.97 12.47
C ALA A 216 6.24 -11.93 11.21
N TYR A 217 6.38 -10.78 10.58
CA TYR A 217 7.13 -10.62 9.33
C TYR A 217 8.49 -9.92 9.50
N GLY A 218 8.84 -9.52 10.71
CA GLY A 218 10.15 -8.96 11.09
C GLY A 218 10.56 -7.72 10.31
N GLU A 219 11.89 -7.58 10.16
CA GLU A 219 12.52 -6.45 9.47
C GLU A 219 12.25 -6.40 7.96
N ARG A 220 11.76 -7.48 7.36
CA ARG A 220 11.46 -7.51 5.93
C ARG A 220 10.06 -7.02 5.62
N GLY A 221 9.13 -7.15 6.56
CA GLY A 221 7.70 -6.95 6.30
C GLY A 221 7.13 -8.00 5.33
N ASN A 222 5.95 -7.70 4.79
CA ASN A 222 5.27 -8.52 3.77
C ASN A 222 4.46 -7.60 2.86
N ARG A 223 3.84 -8.15 1.81
CA ARG A 223 2.98 -7.36 0.90
C ARG A 223 1.88 -6.66 1.70
N GLY A 224 1.90 -5.33 1.70
CA GLY A 224 0.96 -4.50 2.44
C GLY A 224 1.27 -4.31 3.93
N ILE A 225 2.33 -4.95 4.46
CA ILE A 225 2.77 -4.83 5.86
C ILE A 225 4.22 -4.32 5.84
N ALA A 226 4.42 -3.12 6.37
CA ALA A 226 5.75 -2.50 6.43
C ALA A 226 6.70 -3.27 7.37
N PRO A 227 8.04 -3.12 7.21
CA PRO A 227 9.02 -3.64 8.14
C PRO A 227 8.72 -3.28 9.60
N ASN A 228 9.01 -4.20 10.51
CA ASN A 228 8.84 -4.04 11.97
C ASN A 228 7.43 -3.58 12.39
N SER A 229 6.40 -4.05 11.68
CA SER A 229 5.01 -3.78 12.05
C SER A 229 4.51 -4.76 13.09
N THR A 230 4.05 -4.26 14.23
CA THR A 230 3.24 -5.02 15.17
C THR A 230 1.88 -5.32 14.57
N LEU A 231 1.42 -6.54 14.68
CA LEU A 231 0.13 -6.97 14.16
C LEU A 231 -0.85 -7.21 15.32
N ILE A 232 -2.09 -6.80 15.11
CA ILE A 232 -3.18 -7.05 16.05
C ILE A 232 -4.20 -7.92 15.36
N PHE A 233 -4.55 -9.05 15.95
CA PHE A 233 -5.54 -9.96 15.43
C PHE A 233 -6.63 -10.24 16.45
N ASP A 234 -7.86 -9.96 16.09
CA ASP A 234 -9.01 -10.56 16.76
C ASP A 234 -9.27 -11.92 16.12
N VAL A 235 -9.25 -12.99 16.88
CA VAL A 235 -9.33 -14.37 16.39
C VAL A 235 -10.41 -15.14 17.14
N LYS A 236 -11.25 -15.88 16.41
CA LYS A 236 -12.19 -16.85 16.96
C LYS A 236 -12.01 -18.20 16.28
N VAL A 237 -11.78 -19.24 17.07
CA VAL A 237 -11.69 -20.64 16.62
C VAL A 237 -13.07 -21.26 16.64
N HIS A 238 -13.56 -21.73 15.48
CA HIS A 238 -14.86 -22.37 15.38
C HIS A 238 -14.77 -23.89 15.51
N LYS A 239 -13.66 -24.45 15.01
CA LYS A 239 -13.48 -25.90 14.96
C LYS A 239 -12.01 -26.27 14.96
N ILE A 240 -11.67 -27.39 15.61
CA ILE A 240 -10.36 -28.00 15.57
C ILE A 240 -10.44 -29.37 14.92
N GLY A 241 -9.77 -29.54 13.77
CA GLY A 241 -9.52 -30.85 13.15
C GLY A 241 -8.21 -31.40 13.69
N LYS A 242 -8.31 -32.30 14.66
CA LYS A 242 -7.15 -32.93 15.30
C LYS A 242 -6.34 -33.71 14.27
N PHE A 243 -5.01 -33.53 14.33
CA PHE A 243 -4.10 -34.37 13.56
C PHE A 243 -4.07 -35.77 14.16
N VAL A 244 -4.28 -36.79 13.34
CA VAL A 244 -4.16 -38.20 13.71
C VAL A 244 -3.00 -38.77 12.91
N GLU A 245 -1.98 -39.31 13.60
CA GLU A 245 -0.84 -39.99 12.97
C GLU A 245 -1.25 -41.25 12.22
#